data_93b890330d0ef30b6ef1c22ea54dba37
#
_entry.id   93b890330d0ef30b6ef1c22ea54dba37
#
_cell.length_a   1.000
_cell.length_b   1.000
_cell.length_c   1.000
_cell.angle_alpha   90.00
_cell.angle_beta   90.00
_cell.angle_gamma   90.00
#
_symmetry.space_group_name_H-M   'P 1'
#
loop_
_entity.id
_entity.type
_entity.pdbx_description
1 polymer ?
#
loop_
_entity_poly.entity_id
_entity_poly.type
_entity_poly.pdbx_seq_one_letter_code
_entity_poly.pdbx_strand_id
1 'polypeptide(L)'
;MPREVILVDSQLGNLDSVEHALIQVGASVHITADPDRVATARMVVFPGQGSFGATTQAIVDGAMGAALRMVVERGDPFLGICLGMQMLFDQSDENGGNAGLGVLPGQVKRFPTDMPAGEQPGARMLKVPHVGWNDVQPTNEHFYFTHSYYVVPGQAEDVMWWCRYGRVEFPATVARGNVFGCQFHPEKSQWSGLRFLRSFILGGRG
;
A
#
# COMPACT_ATOMS: atom_id res chain seq x y z
N MET A 1 3.41 -9.41 25.26
CA MET A 1 4.68 -9.10 24.60
C MET A 1 4.37 -8.32 23.34
N PRO A 2 5.22 -7.37 22.89
CA PRO A 2 5.07 -6.69 21.61
C PRO A 2 5.03 -7.73 20.48
N ARG A 3 4.20 -7.48 19.45
CA ARG A 3 4.23 -8.32 18.24
C ARG A 3 5.46 -7.99 17.41
N GLU A 4 6.18 -9.02 17.03
CA GLU A 4 7.32 -8.90 16.12
C GLU A 4 6.83 -8.63 14.70
N VAL A 5 7.42 -7.63 14.04
CA VAL A 5 7.12 -7.21 12.68
C VAL A 5 8.41 -7.17 11.88
N ILE A 6 8.45 -7.84 10.76
CA ILE A 6 9.49 -7.65 9.77
C ILE A 6 9.07 -6.51 8.85
N LEU A 7 9.84 -5.43 8.89
CA LEU A 7 9.73 -4.30 7.97
C LEU A 7 10.73 -4.53 6.83
N VAL A 8 10.19 -4.74 5.63
CA VAL A 8 11.01 -5.10 4.47
C VAL A 8 11.76 -3.88 3.94
N ASP A 9 13.09 -3.96 3.90
CA ASP A 9 13.93 -3.00 3.21
C ASP A 9 14.03 -3.38 1.72
N SER A 10 13.16 -2.79 0.94
CA SER A 10 13.15 -2.92 -0.52
C SER A 10 14.01 -1.88 -1.22
N GLN A 11 14.68 -1.01 -0.49
CA GLN A 11 15.36 0.20 -1.00
C GLN A 11 14.43 1.19 -1.74
N LEU A 12 13.11 1.03 -1.55
CA LEU A 12 12.06 1.81 -2.19
C LEU A 12 11.30 2.69 -1.20
N GLY A 13 11.99 3.38 -0.26
CA GLY A 13 11.27 4.30 0.59
C GLY A 13 11.95 4.72 1.88
N ASN A 14 11.26 5.59 2.61
CA ASN A 14 11.68 6.06 3.92
C ASN A 14 11.20 5.08 5.00
N LEU A 15 12.07 4.17 5.41
CA LEU A 15 11.76 3.15 6.42
C LEU A 15 11.63 3.73 7.82
N ASP A 16 12.40 4.76 8.16
CA ASP A 16 12.46 5.32 9.51
C ASP A 16 11.09 5.79 10.00
N SER A 17 10.33 6.48 9.13
CA SER A 17 8.99 6.95 9.50
C SER A 17 8.01 5.81 9.74
N VAL A 18 8.08 4.75 8.94
CA VAL A 18 7.22 3.56 9.08
C VAL A 18 7.62 2.78 10.34
N GLU A 19 8.91 2.60 10.58
CA GLU A 19 9.44 1.96 11.79
C GLU A 19 8.95 2.69 13.05
N HIS A 20 9.16 4.01 13.12
CA HIS A 20 8.73 4.81 14.26
C HIS A 20 7.21 4.70 14.51
N ALA A 21 6.39 4.74 13.45
CA ALA A 21 4.95 4.60 13.57
C ALA A 21 4.55 3.20 14.10
N LEU A 22 5.21 2.14 13.62
CA LEU A 22 4.97 0.77 14.10
C LEU A 22 5.39 0.59 15.56
N ILE A 23 6.54 1.13 15.97
CA ILE A 23 7.00 1.11 17.37
C ILE A 23 6.01 1.88 18.26
N GLN A 24 5.53 3.04 17.82
CA GLN A 24 4.57 3.86 18.57
C GLN A 24 3.25 3.12 18.82
N VAL A 25 2.84 2.22 17.94
CA VAL A 25 1.63 1.39 18.14
C VAL A 25 1.90 0.06 18.86
N GLY A 26 3.14 -0.15 19.33
CA GLY A 26 3.50 -1.26 20.21
C GLY A 26 4.10 -2.49 19.50
N ALA A 27 4.59 -2.35 18.28
CA ALA A 27 5.31 -3.41 17.60
C ALA A 27 6.80 -3.47 18.03
N SER A 28 7.40 -4.66 17.91
CA SER A 28 8.85 -4.86 17.90
C SER A 28 9.28 -4.99 16.44
N VAL A 29 9.97 -3.99 15.90
CA VAL A 29 10.27 -3.91 14.47
C VAL A 29 11.68 -4.40 14.18
N HIS A 30 11.84 -5.21 13.14
CA HIS A 30 13.11 -5.62 12.58
C HIS A 30 13.16 -5.33 11.09
N ILE A 31 14.01 -4.40 10.70
CA ILE A 31 14.23 -4.05 9.29
C ILE A 31 15.18 -5.08 8.68
N THR A 32 14.84 -5.57 7.49
CA THR A 32 15.70 -6.50 6.75
C THR A 32 15.47 -6.46 5.24
N ALA A 33 16.57 -6.61 4.49
CA ALA A 33 16.57 -6.86 3.05
C ALA A 33 16.81 -8.35 2.73
N ASP A 34 16.94 -9.20 3.75
CA ASP A 34 17.22 -10.63 3.62
C ASP A 34 15.93 -11.41 3.31
N PRO A 35 15.79 -12.04 2.12
CA PRO A 35 14.60 -12.79 1.75
C PRO A 35 14.34 -14.00 2.67
N ASP A 36 15.37 -14.65 3.21
CA ASP A 36 15.19 -15.81 4.08
C ASP A 36 14.55 -15.40 5.42
N ARG A 37 14.94 -14.25 5.94
CA ARG A 37 14.30 -13.68 7.13
C ARG A 37 12.85 -13.27 6.85
N VAL A 38 12.58 -12.69 5.69
CA VAL A 38 11.20 -12.35 5.28
C VAL A 38 10.37 -13.62 5.11
N ALA A 39 10.88 -14.64 4.43
CA ALA A 39 10.17 -15.90 4.21
C ALA A 39 9.73 -16.60 5.51
N THR A 40 10.46 -16.42 6.60
CA THR A 40 10.15 -17.04 7.90
C THR A 40 9.36 -16.12 8.85
N ALA A 41 9.10 -14.88 8.44
CA ALA A 41 8.39 -13.89 9.24
C ALA A 41 6.95 -14.29 9.56
N ARG A 42 6.47 -13.89 10.75
CA ARG A 42 5.09 -14.11 11.20
C ARG A 42 4.19 -12.90 11.06
N MET A 43 4.73 -11.77 10.70
CA MET A 43 4.03 -10.54 10.33
C MET A 43 4.97 -9.68 9.49
N VAL A 44 4.50 -9.26 8.33
CA VAL A 44 5.30 -8.48 7.37
C VAL A 44 4.62 -7.16 7.07
N VAL A 45 5.41 -6.07 7.09
CA VAL A 45 5.06 -4.78 6.52
C VAL A 45 5.98 -4.52 5.34
N PHE A 46 5.40 -4.30 4.18
CA PHE A 46 6.09 -4.05 2.91
C PHE A 46 5.77 -2.63 2.43
N PRO A 47 6.57 -1.63 2.84
CA PRO A 47 6.43 -0.27 2.36
C PRO A 47 7.06 -0.13 0.99
N GLY A 48 6.58 0.85 0.22
CA GLY A 48 7.22 1.26 -1.02
C GLY A 48 6.88 2.69 -1.37
N GLN A 49 7.85 3.40 -1.91
CA GLN A 49 7.70 4.73 -2.48
C GLN A 49 8.42 4.75 -3.84
N GLY A 50 7.96 5.63 -4.74
CA GLY A 50 8.53 5.71 -6.08
C GLY A 50 7.60 5.13 -7.13
N SER A 51 8.16 4.44 -8.10
CA SER A 51 7.43 3.97 -9.29
C SER A 51 7.71 2.51 -9.61
N PHE A 52 6.78 1.87 -10.31
CA PHE A 52 7.07 0.61 -10.97
C PHE A 52 8.18 0.78 -12.02
N GLY A 53 9.14 -0.12 -12.03
CA GLY A 53 10.26 -0.10 -12.95
C GLY A 53 11.24 -1.23 -12.66
N ALA A 54 12.50 -1.05 -13.05
CA ALA A 54 13.52 -2.11 -12.93
C ALA A 54 13.68 -2.64 -11.50
N THR A 55 13.61 -1.76 -10.47
CA THR A 55 13.76 -2.17 -9.07
C THR A 55 12.58 -3.01 -8.60
N THR A 56 11.33 -2.59 -8.89
CA THR A 56 10.15 -3.38 -8.53
C THR A 56 10.11 -4.70 -9.27
N GLN A 57 10.51 -4.73 -10.54
CA GLN A 57 10.57 -5.95 -11.33
C GLN A 57 11.63 -6.91 -10.76
N ALA A 58 12.79 -6.41 -10.36
CA ALA A 58 13.82 -7.22 -9.72
C ALA A 58 13.35 -7.82 -8.38
N ILE A 59 12.51 -7.10 -7.63
CA ILE A 59 11.87 -7.63 -6.42
C ILE A 59 10.88 -8.74 -6.79
N VAL A 60 9.98 -8.49 -7.74
CA VAL A 60 8.92 -9.43 -8.13
C VAL A 60 9.49 -10.76 -8.66
N ASP A 61 10.51 -10.68 -9.49
CA ASP A 61 11.15 -11.84 -10.13
C ASP A 61 12.21 -12.51 -9.24
N GLY A 62 12.66 -11.82 -8.20
CA GLY A 62 13.75 -12.25 -7.34
C GLY A 62 13.32 -13.04 -6.11
N ALA A 63 14.31 -13.38 -5.28
CA ALA A 63 14.13 -14.11 -4.03
C ALA A 63 13.20 -13.37 -3.05
N MET A 64 13.21 -12.03 -3.05
CA MET A 64 12.32 -11.23 -2.20
C MET A 64 10.85 -11.44 -2.59
N GLY A 65 10.51 -11.42 -3.88
CA GLY A 65 9.14 -11.66 -4.35
C GLY A 65 8.65 -13.07 -3.99
N ALA A 66 9.53 -14.09 -4.11
CA ALA A 66 9.23 -15.43 -3.65
C ALA A 66 8.97 -15.47 -2.13
N ALA A 67 9.80 -14.82 -1.33
CA ALA A 67 9.65 -14.74 0.12
C ALA A 67 8.32 -14.06 0.53
N LEU A 68 7.95 -12.95 -0.12
CA LEU A 68 6.68 -12.26 0.13
C LEU A 68 5.47 -13.15 -0.19
N ARG A 69 5.51 -13.89 -1.32
CA ARG A 69 4.44 -14.85 -1.66
C ARG A 69 4.34 -15.98 -0.63
N MET A 70 5.47 -16.51 -0.15
CA MET A 70 5.47 -17.55 0.89
C MET A 70 4.80 -17.09 2.19
N VAL A 71 5.00 -15.84 2.62
CA VAL A 71 4.34 -15.26 3.80
C VAL A 71 2.83 -15.23 3.58
N VAL A 72 2.38 -14.75 2.41
CA VAL A 72 0.97 -14.67 2.04
C VAL A 72 0.32 -16.06 2.00
N GLU A 73 0.93 -17.01 1.31
CA GLU A 73 0.44 -18.38 1.15
C GLU A 73 0.35 -19.14 2.48
N ARG A 74 1.27 -18.87 3.39
CA ARG A 74 1.28 -19.47 4.72
C ARG A 74 0.16 -18.91 5.64
N GLY A 75 -0.44 -17.79 5.26
CA GLY A 75 -1.53 -17.15 6.00
C GLY A 75 -1.04 -16.20 7.11
N ASP A 76 0.23 -15.79 7.10
CA ASP A 76 0.75 -14.80 8.04
C ASP A 76 0.32 -13.38 7.63
N PRO A 77 0.03 -12.48 8.60
CA PRO A 77 -0.38 -11.11 8.32
C PRO A 77 0.64 -10.34 7.46
N PHE A 78 0.14 -9.75 6.40
CA PHE A 78 0.90 -8.97 5.43
C PHE A 78 0.25 -7.60 5.20
N LEU A 79 1.02 -6.53 5.28
CA LEU A 79 0.57 -5.17 4.95
C LEU A 79 1.46 -4.53 3.88
N GLY A 80 0.89 -4.25 2.71
CA GLY A 80 1.50 -3.39 1.68
C GLY A 80 1.13 -1.93 1.87
N ILE A 81 2.12 -1.01 1.86
CA ILE A 81 1.89 0.44 1.99
C ILE A 81 2.26 1.13 0.68
N CYS A 82 1.34 1.93 0.12
CA CYS A 82 1.47 2.72 -1.09
C CYS A 82 1.91 1.86 -2.29
N LEU A 83 3.15 1.98 -2.78
CA LEU A 83 3.69 1.12 -3.83
C LEU A 83 3.69 -0.36 -3.41
N GLY A 84 3.92 -0.67 -2.12
CA GLY A 84 3.81 -2.03 -1.60
C GLY A 84 2.41 -2.63 -1.73
N MET A 85 1.35 -1.82 -1.57
CA MET A 85 -0.02 -2.24 -1.89
C MET A 85 -0.18 -2.48 -3.40
N GLN A 86 0.29 -1.55 -4.22
CA GLN A 86 0.17 -1.67 -5.69
C GLN A 86 0.87 -2.92 -6.22
N MET A 87 2.01 -3.28 -5.64
CA MET A 87 2.77 -4.48 -6.03
C MET A 87 2.04 -5.80 -5.71
N LEU A 88 1.02 -5.80 -4.86
CA LEU A 88 0.20 -7.00 -4.60
C LEU A 88 -0.62 -7.44 -5.81
N PHE A 89 -0.91 -6.54 -6.74
CA PHE A 89 -1.77 -6.79 -7.90
C PHE A 89 -1.02 -7.47 -9.06
N ASP A 90 -1.77 -7.84 -10.12
CA ASP A 90 -1.21 -8.59 -11.24
C ASP A 90 -0.18 -7.79 -12.04
N GLN A 91 -0.51 -6.50 -12.28
CA GLN A 91 0.31 -5.65 -13.17
C GLN A 91 0.08 -4.15 -12.96
N SER A 92 1.02 -3.36 -13.44
CA SER A 92 0.95 -1.90 -13.52
C SER A 92 1.20 -1.45 -14.96
N ASP A 93 0.48 -0.40 -15.42
CA ASP A 93 0.75 0.25 -16.73
C ASP A 93 1.90 1.26 -16.67
N GLU A 94 2.50 1.46 -15.51
CA GLU A 94 3.63 2.37 -15.31
C GLU A 94 4.87 1.91 -16.09
N ASN A 95 5.58 2.86 -16.70
CA ASN A 95 6.82 2.62 -17.46
C ASN A 95 6.70 1.53 -18.55
N GLY A 96 5.55 1.43 -19.20
CA GLY A 96 5.34 0.50 -20.31
C GLY A 96 4.83 -0.88 -19.92
N GLY A 97 4.46 -1.06 -18.65
CA GLY A 97 3.89 -2.30 -18.14
C GLY A 97 4.89 -3.13 -17.35
N ASN A 98 4.54 -3.47 -16.13
CA ASN A 98 5.35 -4.28 -15.24
C ASN A 98 4.45 -5.27 -14.49
N ALA A 99 4.94 -6.49 -14.25
CA ALA A 99 4.24 -7.46 -13.41
C ALA A 99 4.30 -7.05 -11.94
N GLY A 100 3.23 -7.38 -11.20
CA GLY A 100 3.23 -7.35 -9.75
C GLY A 100 3.44 -8.72 -9.12
N LEU A 101 3.12 -8.85 -7.85
CA LEU A 101 3.25 -10.13 -7.13
C LEU A 101 2.13 -11.14 -7.48
N GLY A 102 1.02 -10.68 -8.11
CA GLY A 102 -0.11 -11.52 -8.47
C GLY A 102 -0.85 -12.13 -7.27
N VAL A 103 -0.83 -11.46 -6.12
CA VAL A 103 -1.51 -11.88 -4.89
C VAL A 103 -3.00 -11.54 -4.94
N LEU A 104 -3.32 -10.38 -5.49
CA LEU A 104 -4.68 -9.88 -5.68
C LEU A 104 -4.93 -9.64 -7.18
N PRO A 105 -6.09 -10.04 -7.72
CA PRO A 105 -6.40 -9.76 -9.12
C PRO A 105 -6.68 -8.29 -9.33
N GLY A 106 -6.18 -7.76 -10.45
CA GLY A 106 -6.40 -6.38 -10.84
C GLY A 106 -5.14 -5.72 -11.39
N GLN A 107 -5.25 -4.42 -11.63
CA GLN A 107 -4.17 -3.68 -12.28
C GLN A 107 -4.02 -2.28 -11.67
N VAL A 108 -2.81 -1.74 -11.79
CA VAL A 108 -2.48 -0.39 -11.36
C VAL A 108 -2.48 0.53 -12.58
N LYS A 109 -3.24 1.63 -12.52
CA LYS A 109 -3.41 2.60 -13.62
C LYS A 109 -3.02 4.00 -13.21
N ARG A 110 -2.60 4.80 -14.19
CA ARG A 110 -2.32 6.22 -13.98
C ARG A 110 -3.60 7.03 -13.84
N PHE A 111 -3.60 8.04 -12.96
CA PHE A 111 -4.66 9.04 -12.95
C PHE A 111 -4.73 9.80 -14.25
N PRO A 112 -5.95 10.05 -14.78
CA PRO A 112 -6.13 10.94 -15.91
C PRO A 112 -5.62 12.36 -15.59
N THR A 113 -5.00 13.03 -16.55
CA THR A 113 -4.48 14.40 -16.37
C THR A 113 -5.51 15.49 -16.70
N ASP A 114 -6.67 15.09 -17.23
CA ASP A 114 -7.78 15.93 -17.66
C ASP A 114 -8.95 15.97 -16.65
N MET A 115 -8.65 15.86 -15.36
CA MET A 115 -9.67 15.88 -14.30
C MET A 115 -9.88 17.30 -13.76
N PRO A 116 -11.06 17.92 -13.95
CA PRO A 116 -11.37 19.18 -13.30
C PRO A 116 -11.62 18.99 -11.80
N ALA A 117 -11.28 19.99 -11.00
CA ALA A 117 -11.51 20.01 -9.55
C ALA A 117 -12.98 20.25 -9.15
N GLY A 118 -13.87 20.47 -10.13
CA GLY A 118 -15.29 20.69 -9.93
C GLY A 118 -16.04 20.63 -11.26
N GLU A 119 -17.37 20.68 -11.19
CA GLU A 119 -18.27 20.56 -12.36
C GLU A 119 -18.47 21.87 -13.13
N GLN A 120 -17.99 23.00 -12.60
CA GLN A 120 -18.18 24.31 -13.21
C GLN A 120 -17.29 24.49 -14.43
N PRO A 121 -17.79 25.15 -15.52
CA PRO A 121 -16.97 25.50 -16.67
C PRO A 121 -15.74 26.32 -16.24
N GLY A 122 -14.55 25.93 -16.67
CA GLY A 122 -13.30 26.60 -16.32
C GLY A 122 -12.71 26.19 -14.95
N ALA A 123 -13.25 25.15 -14.30
CA ALA A 123 -12.66 24.62 -13.09
C ALA A 123 -11.19 24.27 -13.27
N ARG A 124 -10.37 24.57 -12.25
CA ARG A 124 -8.94 24.23 -12.26
C ARG A 124 -8.77 22.72 -12.37
N MET A 125 -7.79 22.27 -13.16
CA MET A 125 -7.43 20.86 -13.26
C MET A 125 -6.78 20.37 -11.97
N LEU A 126 -7.16 19.18 -11.54
CA LEU A 126 -6.49 18.47 -10.47
C LEU A 126 -5.07 18.11 -10.90
N LYS A 127 -4.15 18.17 -9.96
CA LYS A 127 -2.76 17.83 -10.22
C LYS A 127 -2.56 16.31 -10.09
N VAL A 128 -1.71 15.76 -10.93
CA VAL A 128 -1.15 14.42 -10.77
C VAL A 128 0.34 14.61 -10.52
N PRO A 129 0.87 14.09 -9.41
CA PRO A 129 0.29 13.14 -8.44
C PRO A 129 -0.81 13.75 -7.55
N HIS A 130 -1.72 12.89 -7.05
CA HIS A 130 -2.58 13.17 -5.91
C HIS A 130 -1.70 13.29 -4.66
N VAL A 131 -1.52 14.51 -4.16
CA VAL A 131 -0.69 14.82 -2.98
C VAL A 131 -1.52 15.60 -1.98
N GLY A 132 -1.62 15.09 -0.76
CA GLY A 132 -2.27 15.76 0.36
C GLY A 132 -3.24 14.87 1.13
N TRP A 133 -4.01 15.53 1.99
CA TRP A 133 -5.02 14.89 2.81
C TRP A 133 -6.30 14.71 2.00
N ASN A 134 -6.92 13.53 2.13
CA ASN A 134 -8.20 13.24 1.52
C ASN A 134 -9.04 12.35 2.44
N ASP A 135 -10.35 12.44 2.32
CA ASP A 135 -11.29 11.65 3.09
C ASP A 135 -11.42 10.23 2.55
N VAL A 136 -11.60 9.29 3.46
CA VAL A 136 -11.71 7.86 3.16
C VAL A 136 -13.02 7.30 3.69
N GLN A 137 -13.81 6.72 2.79
CA GLN A 137 -15.12 6.18 3.11
C GLN A 137 -15.04 4.65 3.38
N PRO A 138 -15.79 4.13 4.34
CA PRO A 138 -16.81 4.80 5.18
C PRO A 138 -16.28 5.37 6.51
N THR A 139 -14.95 5.51 6.68
CA THR A 139 -14.35 5.88 7.97
C THR A 139 -14.65 7.32 8.40
N ASN A 140 -14.94 8.20 7.44
CA ASN A 140 -15.03 9.65 7.61
C ASN A 140 -13.74 10.28 8.19
N GLU A 141 -12.61 9.62 8.02
CA GLU A 141 -11.30 10.08 8.45
C GLU A 141 -10.45 10.50 7.25
N HIS A 142 -9.49 11.37 7.52
CA HIS A 142 -8.56 11.87 6.51
C HIS A 142 -7.23 11.15 6.64
N PHE A 143 -6.66 10.79 5.48
CA PHE A 143 -5.35 10.18 5.36
C PHE A 143 -4.49 10.94 4.35
N TYR A 144 -3.17 10.81 4.45
CA TYR A 144 -2.23 11.46 3.57
C TYR A 144 -1.85 10.57 2.39
N PHE A 145 -2.03 11.09 1.19
CA PHE A 145 -1.74 10.43 -0.08
C PHE A 145 -0.60 11.13 -0.82
N THR A 146 0.18 10.37 -1.58
CA THR A 146 1.15 10.90 -2.55
C THR A 146 1.40 9.84 -3.63
N HIS A 147 0.58 9.83 -4.69
CA HIS A 147 0.65 8.82 -5.74
C HIS A 147 0.10 9.33 -7.08
N SER A 148 0.68 8.85 -8.19
CA SER A 148 0.23 9.12 -9.55
C SER A 148 -0.59 7.99 -10.14
N TYR A 149 -0.51 6.81 -9.52
CA TYR A 149 -1.14 5.57 -9.97
C TYR A 149 -2.06 5.04 -8.87
N TYR A 150 -3.12 4.36 -9.26
CA TYR A 150 -4.12 3.80 -8.36
C TYR A 150 -4.53 2.40 -8.82
N VAL A 151 -4.99 1.60 -7.89
CA VAL A 151 -5.46 0.24 -8.15
C VAL A 151 -6.85 0.25 -8.77
N VAL A 152 -7.04 -0.56 -9.82
CA VAL A 152 -8.34 -0.99 -10.33
C VAL A 152 -8.48 -2.46 -9.96
N PRO A 153 -9.23 -2.80 -8.90
CA PRO A 153 -9.33 -4.16 -8.40
C PRO A 153 -10.09 -5.06 -9.38
N GLY A 154 -9.67 -6.30 -9.50
CA GLY A 154 -10.41 -7.31 -10.28
C GLY A 154 -11.63 -7.84 -9.53
N GLN A 155 -11.67 -7.69 -8.22
CA GLN A 155 -12.77 -8.10 -7.34
C GLN A 155 -13.09 -6.99 -6.37
N ALA A 156 -14.34 -6.51 -6.38
CA ALA A 156 -14.75 -5.37 -5.56
C ALA A 156 -14.81 -5.72 -4.06
N GLU A 157 -15.01 -6.98 -3.73
CA GLU A 157 -15.04 -7.49 -2.36
C GLU A 157 -13.69 -7.42 -1.63
N ASP A 158 -12.59 -7.22 -2.36
CA ASP A 158 -11.27 -6.99 -1.75
C ASP A 158 -11.11 -5.58 -1.20
N VAL A 159 -11.98 -4.65 -1.61
CA VAL A 159 -11.88 -3.26 -1.20
C VAL A 159 -12.61 -3.05 0.11
N MET A 160 -11.86 -2.59 1.12
CA MET A 160 -12.44 -2.23 2.42
C MET A 160 -12.87 -0.78 2.46
N TRP A 161 -12.02 0.13 1.99
CA TRP A 161 -12.24 1.56 2.04
C TRP A 161 -11.95 2.19 0.69
N TRP A 162 -12.75 3.21 0.36
CA TRP A 162 -12.66 3.95 -0.88
C TRP A 162 -12.21 5.39 -0.66
N CYS A 163 -11.52 5.93 -1.64
CA CYS A 163 -11.20 7.36 -1.72
C CYS A 163 -11.55 7.87 -3.12
N ARG A 164 -11.91 9.15 -3.21
CA ARG A 164 -12.23 9.80 -4.47
C ARG A 164 -11.26 10.94 -4.77
N TYR A 165 -10.74 10.97 -5.98
CA TYR A 165 -9.95 12.09 -6.49
C TYR A 165 -10.47 12.52 -7.86
N GLY A 166 -11.15 13.66 -7.92
CA GLY A 166 -11.91 14.08 -9.08
C GLY A 166 -13.00 13.08 -9.45
N ARG A 167 -13.00 12.61 -10.72
CA ARG A 167 -13.95 11.59 -11.18
C ARG A 167 -13.52 10.15 -10.92
N VAL A 168 -12.31 9.95 -10.39
CA VAL A 168 -11.79 8.60 -10.08
C VAL A 168 -12.07 8.24 -8.64
N GLU A 169 -12.76 7.13 -8.45
CA GLU A 169 -12.89 6.44 -7.18
C GLU A 169 -11.93 5.25 -7.19
N PHE A 170 -11.15 5.09 -6.12
CA PHE A 170 -10.10 4.08 -6.04
C PHE A 170 -10.01 3.48 -4.62
N PRO A 171 -9.51 2.25 -4.48
CA PRO A 171 -9.27 1.64 -3.20
C PRO A 171 -8.27 2.44 -2.36
N ALA A 172 -8.73 2.97 -1.22
CA ALA A 172 -7.83 3.50 -0.19
C ALA A 172 -7.19 2.36 0.59
N THR A 173 -7.95 1.27 0.83
CA THR A 173 -7.46 0.03 1.43
C THR A 173 -8.06 -1.20 0.77
N VAL A 174 -7.30 -2.28 0.77
CA VAL A 174 -7.73 -3.61 0.33
C VAL A 174 -7.45 -4.64 1.41
N ALA A 175 -8.27 -5.71 1.45
CA ALA A 175 -8.02 -6.85 2.33
C ALA A 175 -8.59 -8.14 1.73
N ARG A 176 -7.77 -9.19 1.72
CA ARG A 176 -8.18 -10.56 1.41
C ARG A 176 -7.46 -11.53 2.35
N GLY A 177 -8.21 -12.22 3.19
CA GLY A 177 -7.65 -13.15 4.17
C GLY A 177 -6.68 -12.45 5.13
N ASN A 178 -5.41 -12.80 5.04
CA ASN A 178 -4.30 -12.26 5.82
C ASN A 178 -3.58 -11.09 5.15
N VAL A 179 -3.94 -10.76 3.90
CA VAL A 179 -3.29 -9.71 3.11
C VAL A 179 -4.07 -8.40 3.24
N PHE A 180 -3.36 -7.34 3.60
CA PHE A 180 -3.86 -5.98 3.69
C PHE A 180 -3.02 -5.06 2.83
N GLY A 181 -3.63 -4.01 2.32
CA GLY A 181 -2.93 -2.94 1.62
C GLY A 181 -3.58 -1.59 1.87
N CYS A 182 -2.77 -0.52 1.92
CA CYS A 182 -3.26 0.85 1.95
C CYS A 182 -2.51 1.72 0.93
N GLN A 183 -3.27 2.55 0.20
CA GLN A 183 -2.70 3.48 -0.78
C GLN A 183 -2.13 4.73 -0.12
N PHE A 184 -2.69 5.15 1.00
CA PHE A 184 -2.19 6.26 1.80
C PHE A 184 -0.93 5.86 2.58
N HIS A 185 -0.27 6.87 3.14
CA HIS A 185 0.86 6.70 4.04
C HIS A 185 0.38 6.78 5.50
N PRO A 186 0.18 5.64 6.19
CA PRO A 186 -0.28 5.66 7.58
C PRO A 186 0.72 6.35 8.52
N GLU A 187 2.02 6.24 8.24
CA GLU A 187 3.10 6.90 9.00
C GLU A 187 3.08 8.43 8.87
N LYS A 188 2.34 8.96 7.87
CA LYS A 188 2.14 10.41 7.64
C LYS A 188 0.73 10.87 7.96
N SER A 189 -0.14 9.97 8.38
CA SER A 189 -1.58 10.20 8.55
C SER A 189 -1.98 10.45 10.02
N GLN A 190 -1.05 10.89 10.85
CA GLN A 190 -1.28 11.25 12.26
C GLN A 190 -2.07 10.16 13.01
N TRP A 191 -3.10 10.54 13.77
CA TRP A 191 -3.88 9.61 14.60
C TRP A 191 -4.65 8.57 13.79
N SER A 192 -5.19 8.94 12.63
CA SER A 192 -5.91 8.01 11.75
C SER A 192 -4.97 6.89 11.26
N GLY A 193 -3.76 7.28 10.83
CA GLY A 193 -2.75 6.32 10.42
C GLY A 193 -2.25 5.41 11.55
N LEU A 194 -2.03 5.97 12.74
CA LEU A 194 -1.64 5.17 13.90
C LEU A 194 -2.74 4.19 14.32
N ARG A 195 -4.02 4.59 14.28
CA ARG A 195 -5.14 3.67 14.54
C ARG A 195 -5.18 2.54 13.53
N PHE A 196 -4.99 2.84 12.24
CA PHE A 196 -4.93 1.84 11.19
C PHE A 196 -3.80 0.83 11.43
N LEU A 197 -2.57 1.31 11.67
CA LEU A 197 -1.43 0.43 11.97
C LEU A 197 -1.65 -0.39 13.24
N ARG A 198 -2.21 0.22 14.29
CA ARG A 198 -2.53 -0.49 15.52
C ARG A 198 -3.54 -1.61 15.30
N SER A 199 -4.58 -1.35 14.49
CA SER A 199 -5.57 -2.37 14.15
C SER A 199 -4.91 -3.55 13.44
N PHE A 200 -4.07 -3.30 12.45
CA PHE A 200 -3.30 -4.34 11.76
C PHE A 200 -2.44 -5.16 12.74
N ILE A 201 -1.64 -4.50 13.61
CA ILE A 201 -0.79 -5.15 14.60
C ILE A 201 -1.61 -6.03 15.56
N LEU A 202 -2.81 -5.62 15.94
CA LEU A 202 -3.68 -6.39 16.84
C LEU A 202 -4.45 -7.52 16.13
N GLY A 203 -4.35 -7.66 14.81
CA GLY A 203 -5.06 -8.65 14.02
C GLY A 203 -6.49 -8.23 13.68
N GLY A 204 -6.80 -6.94 13.78
CA GLY A 204 -8.05 -6.35 13.33
C GLY A 204 -8.03 -6.07 11.82
N ARG A 205 -9.20 -5.83 11.27
CA ARG A 205 -9.36 -5.46 9.83
C ARG A 205 -9.46 -3.96 9.60
N GLY A 206 -8.91 -3.13 10.46
CA GLY A 206 -8.95 -1.67 10.35
C GLY A 206 -10.08 -1.01 11.13
#